data_c5ef558c7114b658dfeddb2d326a4f16
#
_entry.id   c5ef558c7114b658dfeddb2d326a4f16
#
_cell.length_a   1.000
_cell.length_b   1.000
_cell.length_c   1.000
_cell.angle_alpha   90.00
_cell.angle_beta   90.00
_cell.angle_gamma   90.00
#
_symmetry.space_group_name_H-M   'P 1'
#
loop_
_entity.id
_entity.type
_entity.pdbx_description
1 polymer ?
#
loop_
_entity_poly.entity_id
_entity_poly.type
_entity_poly.pdbx_seq_one_letter_code
_entity_poly.pdbx_strand_id
1 'polypeptide(L)'
;MLVLHNGPALVSSIHQRKGRTGYYITVATPKSLRAKLGNSIRKKVGNTHKEALANRSKVEAEIQRQIGKELNQLSLVEEVQENYRKNDLSELPKDEKEILKDIYQIDFDKEGRPTNPEEVALWEELDGKTTYHQWINKRKMIEGVSKSTVNGWYTKLSKLAKWKGSDYLAELTKSQAIKFKDYLIQKGYEPSSVKNIIGTLNAFWNWGIENEIIEMNIWTGLKKRLPDPEKKALPPKEILDKATIKASTITSLRKEKDYAFLIQRYTACRKGAANGLRHCDIDLNKKTITFTAWEKVVNYEKKRGGKRREKQIRRLKSQKDERTIPMSNALYEAIKDMPIIKGSDDPIWPNRYKSSDDSWGHHHCNEFKNKYGLPSHDLRRFGITALINEGVSPYRIWDVVRHKIPGMSEVTMMYN
;
A
#
# COMPACT_ATOMS: atom_id res chain seq x y z
N MET A 1 33.61 31.72 18.51
CA MET A 1 33.25 33.10 18.06
C MET A 1 32.17 32.94 17.01
N LEU A 2 30.90 32.95 17.44
CA LEU A 2 29.73 32.71 16.59
C LEU A 2 29.49 33.94 15.73
N VAL A 3 29.64 33.81 14.42
CA VAL A 3 29.26 34.84 13.44
C VAL A 3 27.74 34.80 13.30
N LEU A 4 27.06 35.74 13.94
CA LEU A 4 25.64 36.01 13.70
C LEU A 4 25.47 36.49 12.26
N HIS A 5 25.00 35.62 11.36
CA HIS A 5 24.49 36.06 10.07
C HIS A 5 23.25 36.93 10.31
N ASN A 6 23.43 38.26 10.19
CA ASN A 6 22.34 39.21 10.07
C ASN A 6 21.57 38.95 8.78
N GLY A 7 20.56 38.09 8.86
CA GLY A 7 19.54 37.97 7.81
C GLY A 7 18.73 39.28 7.72
N PRO A 8 18.19 39.61 6.54
CA PRO A 8 17.42 40.86 6.37
C PRO A 8 16.28 40.95 7.37
N ALA A 9 16.11 42.10 7.99
CA ALA A 9 15.05 42.37 8.97
C ALA A 9 13.70 41.97 8.38
N LEU A 10 13.07 40.96 9.01
CA LEU A 10 11.73 40.49 8.62
C LEU A 10 10.74 41.61 8.94
N VAL A 11 10.22 42.26 7.92
CA VAL A 11 9.29 43.40 8.06
C VAL A 11 7.97 42.89 8.62
N SER A 12 7.66 43.25 9.87
CA SER A 12 6.38 42.95 10.46
C SER A 12 5.45 44.16 10.33
N SER A 13 4.25 43.98 9.82
CA SER A 13 3.22 45.02 9.75
C SER A 13 2.06 44.67 10.70
N ILE A 14 1.57 45.73 11.42
CA ILE A 14 0.33 45.62 12.19
C ILE A 14 -0.83 45.74 11.21
N HIS A 15 -1.76 44.79 11.22
CA HIS A 15 -2.94 44.81 10.37
C HIS A 15 -4.18 44.25 11.07
N GLN A 16 -5.34 44.76 10.66
CA GLN A 16 -6.63 44.25 11.11
C GLN A 16 -7.16 43.21 10.09
N ARG A 17 -7.75 42.16 10.57
CA ARG A 17 -8.25 41.06 9.69
C ARG A 17 -9.75 41.23 9.47
N LYS A 18 -10.20 41.14 8.21
CA LYS A 18 -11.62 41.18 7.85
C LYS A 18 -12.38 40.07 8.60
N GLY A 19 -13.41 40.43 9.35
CA GLY A 19 -14.24 39.48 10.12
C GLY A 19 -13.68 39.01 11.45
N ARG A 20 -12.57 39.58 11.96
CA ARG A 20 -12.06 39.30 13.33
C ARG A 20 -11.80 40.56 14.10
N THR A 21 -12.08 40.53 15.42
CA THR A 21 -11.78 41.64 16.35
C THR A 21 -10.30 41.58 16.74
N GLY A 22 -9.59 42.69 16.58
CA GLY A 22 -8.23 42.91 17.05
C GLY A 22 -7.20 43.08 15.94
N TYR A 23 -5.99 43.42 16.35
CA TYR A 23 -4.84 43.72 15.52
C TYR A 23 -3.84 42.56 15.60
N TYR A 24 -3.19 42.26 14.49
CA TYR A 24 -2.28 41.15 14.33
C TYR A 24 -0.95 41.59 13.74
N ILE A 25 0.11 40.91 14.14
CA ILE A 25 1.43 41.01 13.51
C ILE A 25 1.69 39.72 12.71
N THR A 26 2.30 39.83 11.54
CA THR A 26 2.68 38.72 10.69
C THR A 26 4.17 38.82 10.40
N VAL A 27 4.91 37.75 10.70
CA VAL A 27 6.34 37.61 10.43
C VAL A 27 6.53 36.48 9.44
N ALA A 28 7.28 36.72 8.35
CA ALA A 28 7.58 35.69 7.38
C ALA A 28 8.49 34.61 7.97
N THR A 29 8.17 33.36 7.72
CA THR A 29 8.98 32.22 8.17
C THR A 29 10.15 32.02 7.22
N PRO A 30 11.39 31.79 7.72
CA PRO A 30 12.53 31.38 6.90
C PRO A 30 12.20 30.16 6.04
N LYS A 31 12.80 30.08 4.85
CA LYS A 31 12.48 28.98 3.89
C LYS A 31 12.66 27.59 4.50
N SER A 32 13.71 27.39 5.28
CA SER A 32 14.04 26.14 5.98
C SER A 32 12.98 25.69 6.99
N LEU A 33 12.20 26.62 7.57
CA LEU A 33 11.19 26.32 8.57
C LEU A 33 9.74 26.31 8.03
N ARG A 34 9.54 26.59 6.75
CA ARG A 34 8.19 26.71 6.17
C ARG A 34 7.37 25.44 6.21
N ALA A 35 8.01 24.28 6.10
CA ALA A 35 7.36 22.98 6.21
C ALA A 35 6.75 22.76 7.60
N LYS A 36 7.42 23.24 8.67
CA LYS A 36 7.02 23.06 10.06
C LYS A 36 6.10 24.19 10.56
N LEU A 37 6.41 25.44 10.25
CA LEU A 37 5.74 26.62 10.80
C LEU A 37 4.82 27.34 9.81
N GLY A 38 4.70 26.86 8.58
CA GLY A 38 3.98 27.53 7.50
C GLY A 38 4.73 28.74 6.92
N ASN A 39 4.18 29.42 5.91
CA ASN A 39 4.83 30.53 5.23
C ASN A 39 5.02 31.78 6.10
N SER A 40 4.25 31.91 7.18
CA SER A 40 4.33 33.05 8.12
C SER A 40 3.71 32.70 9.47
N ILE A 41 4.31 33.24 10.53
CA ILE A 41 3.78 33.15 11.89
C ILE A 41 2.96 34.43 12.17
N ARG A 42 1.77 34.24 12.73
CA ARG A 42 0.82 35.31 12.97
C ARG A 42 0.32 35.27 14.42
N LYS A 43 0.49 36.38 15.15
CA LYS A 43 0.00 36.51 16.54
C LYS A 43 -0.84 37.77 16.73
N LYS A 44 -1.84 37.69 17.61
CA LYS A 44 -2.65 38.84 18.02
C LYS A 44 -1.83 39.74 18.95
N VAL A 45 -1.85 41.04 18.71
CA VAL A 45 -1.06 42.04 19.47
C VAL A 45 -1.91 42.94 20.33
N GLY A 46 -3.21 43.08 20.08
CA GLY A 46 -4.13 43.86 20.88
C GLY A 46 -5.54 43.92 20.30
N ASN A 47 -6.48 44.42 21.04
CA ASN A 47 -7.85 44.69 20.60
C ASN A 47 -8.01 46.09 19.99
N THR A 48 -7.19 47.03 20.42
CA THR A 48 -7.15 48.42 19.92
C THR A 48 -5.80 48.68 19.23
N HIS A 49 -5.75 49.67 18.36
CA HIS A 49 -4.51 50.07 17.66
C HIS A 49 -3.44 50.58 18.65
N LYS A 50 -3.85 51.27 19.74
CA LYS A 50 -2.94 51.72 20.78
C LYS A 50 -2.29 50.58 21.55
N GLU A 51 -3.07 49.57 21.93
CA GLU A 51 -2.56 48.32 22.54
C GLU A 51 -1.62 47.56 21.60
N ALA A 52 -1.97 47.50 20.31
CA ALA A 52 -1.16 46.82 19.33
C ALA A 52 0.21 47.47 19.14
N LEU A 53 0.28 48.78 19.13
CA LEU A 53 1.56 49.53 19.10
C LEU A 53 2.39 49.28 20.36
N ALA A 54 1.78 49.30 21.54
CA ALA A 54 2.48 49.07 22.81
C ALA A 54 3.02 47.62 22.92
N ASN A 55 2.29 46.64 22.44
CA ASN A 55 2.65 45.22 22.56
C ASN A 55 3.48 44.69 21.37
N ARG A 56 3.64 45.46 20.28
CA ARG A 56 4.33 45.03 19.05
C ARG A 56 5.68 44.43 19.32
N SER A 57 6.57 45.16 19.95
CA SER A 57 7.97 44.74 20.19
C SER A 57 8.06 43.48 21.03
N LYS A 58 7.16 43.30 22.02
CA LYS A 58 7.10 42.12 22.87
C LYS A 58 6.70 40.87 22.07
N VAL A 59 5.63 40.97 21.26
CA VAL A 59 5.12 39.85 20.47
C VAL A 59 6.07 39.51 19.32
N GLU A 60 6.72 40.52 18.73
CA GLU A 60 7.74 40.35 17.71
C GLU A 60 8.95 39.58 18.26
N ALA A 61 9.44 39.97 19.43
CA ALA A 61 10.53 39.28 20.12
C ALA A 61 10.18 37.83 20.49
N GLU A 62 8.91 37.57 20.82
CA GLU A 62 8.44 36.21 21.09
C GLU A 62 8.41 35.33 19.82
N ILE A 63 7.97 35.88 18.68
CA ILE A 63 8.02 35.18 17.39
C ILE A 63 9.48 34.92 16.97
N GLN A 64 10.36 35.93 17.15
CA GLN A 64 11.79 35.78 16.84
C GLN A 64 12.47 34.72 17.72
N ARG A 65 12.12 34.62 19.01
CA ARG A 65 12.60 33.56 19.89
C ARG A 65 12.12 32.18 19.43
N GLN A 66 10.86 32.08 18.98
CA GLN A 66 10.32 30.85 18.46
C GLN A 66 11.07 30.41 17.17
N ILE A 67 11.28 31.34 16.23
CA ILE A 67 12.06 31.10 15.01
C ILE A 67 13.52 30.74 15.34
N GLY A 68 14.15 31.46 16.28
CA GLY A 68 15.52 31.20 16.69
C GLY A 68 15.70 29.84 17.36
N LYS A 69 14.72 29.41 18.19
CA LYS A 69 14.71 28.08 18.78
C LYS A 69 14.65 26.98 17.72
N GLU A 70 13.79 27.14 16.72
CA GLU A 70 13.65 26.18 15.63
C GLU A 70 14.88 26.16 14.69
N LEU A 71 15.50 27.33 14.44
CA LEU A 71 16.76 27.41 13.66
C LEU A 71 17.93 26.77 14.42
N ASN A 72 18.02 26.96 15.73
CA ASN A 72 19.05 26.31 16.54
C ASN A 72 18.86 24.79 16.57
N GLN A 73 17.62 24.30 16.60
CA GLN A 73 17.34 22.87 16.47
C GLN A 73 17.78 22.34 15.09
N LEU A 74 17.53 23.10 14.00
CA LEU A 74 17.99 22.70 12.66
C LEU A 74 19.52 22.69 12.54
N SER A 75 20.22 23.68 13.09
CA SER A 75 21.69 23.72 13.07
C SER A 75 22.31 22.60 13.92
N LEU A 76 21.67 22.25 15.04
CA LEU A 76 22.05 21.11 15.87
C LEU A 76 21.83 19.78 15.12
N VAL A 77 20.74 19.68 14.34
CA VAL A 77 20.46 18.50 13.49
C VAL A 77 21.52 18.38 12.38
N GLU A 78 21.87 19.48 11.71
CA GLU A 78 22.91 19.49 10.69
C GLU A 78 24.28 19.13 11.29
N GLU A 79 24.60 19.61 12.48
CA GLU A 79 25.82 19.28 13.23
C GLU A 79 25.83 17.80 13.66
N VAL A 80 24.69 17.33 14.15
CA VAL A 80 24.47 15.92 14.49
C VAL A 80 24.58 15.07 13.23
N GLN A 81 23.96 15.43 12.10
CA GLN A 81 24.09 14.72 10.81
C GLN A 81 25.53 14.67 10.30
N GLU A 82 26.30 15.73 10.48
CA GLU A 82 27.72 15.76 10.06
C GLU A 82 28.62 14.92 10.96
N ASN A 83 28.34 14.87 12.25
CA ASN A 83 29.00 13.97 13.19
C ASN A 83 28.65 12.49 12.91
N TYR A 84 27.42 12.21 12.45
CA TYR A 84 26.98 10.87 12.07
C TYR A 84 27.62 10.32 10.81
N ARG A 85 27.95 11.15 9.86
CA ARG A 85 28.71 10.73 8.67
C ARG A 85 30.12 10.24 9.01
N LYS A 86 30.56 10.45 10.25
CA LYS A 86 31.93 10.14 10.70
C LYS A 86 32.03 9.01 11.74
N ASN A 87 30.93 8.62 12.43
CA ASN A 87 30.97 7.68 13.56
C ASN A 87 29.87 6.59 13.49
N ASP A 88 30.10 5.47 14.16
CA ASP A 88 29.15 4.36 14.29
C ASP A 88 27.94 4.76 15.16
N LEU A 89 26.74 4.67 14.61
CA LEU A 89 25.50 5.11 15.24
C LEU A 89 25.07 4.31 16.46
N SER A 90 25.65 3.11 16.67
CA SER A 90 25.40 2.29 17.87
C SER A 90 25.92 2.94 19.14
N GLU A 91 26.91 3.84 19.04
CA GLU A 91 27.60 4.49 20.18
C GLU A 91 27.05 5.89 20.52
N LEU A 92 25.92 6.29 19.97
CA LEU A 92 25.32 7.60 20.22
C LEU A 92 25.01 7.87 21.69
N PRO A 93 25.32 9.09 22.19
CA PRO A 93 24.83 9.55 23.48
C PRO A 93 23.29 9.54 23.54
N LYS A 94 22.74 9.29 24.73
CA LYS A 94 21.28 9.20 24.95
C LYS A 94 20.51 10.47 24.56
N ASP A 95 21.08 11.61 24.83
CA ASP A 95 20.56 12.94 24.53
C ASP A 95 20.44 13.20 23.01
N GLU A 96 21.39 12.72 22.22
CA GLU A 96 21.35 12.83 20.77
C GLU A 96 20.31 11.87 20.17
N LYS A 97 20.13 10.68 20.73
CA LYS A 97 19.03 9.77 20.35
C LYS A 97 17.65 10.36 20.67
N GLU A 98 17.50 11.09 21.79
CA GLU A 98 16.25 11.78 22.13
C GLU A 98 15.96 12.95 21.16
N ILE A 99 16.98 13.70 20.75
CA ILE A 99 16.85 14.77 19.75
C ILE A 99 16.37 14.18 18.42
N LEU A 100 16.92 13.05 17.96
CA LEU A 100 16.48 12.39 16.75
C LEU A 100 15.04 11.85 16.86
N LYS A 101 14.67 11.31 18.02
CA LYS A 101 13.32 10.85 18.31
C LYS A 101 12.31 12.01 18.21
N ASP A 102 12.61 13.17 18.82
CA ASP A 102 11.72 14.32 18.86
C ASP A 102 11.57 15.01 17.49
N ILE A 103 12.65 15.05 16.70
CA ILE A 103 12.65 15.76 15.41
C ILE A 103 12.03 14.91 14.30
N TYR A 104 12.37 13.61 14.27
CA TYR A 104 11.95 12.71 13.21
C TYR A 104 10.82 11.75 13.63
N GLN A 105 10.36 11.84 14.91
CA GLN A 105 9.37 10.94 15.51
C GLN A 105 9.77 9.45 15.37
N ILE A 106 11.05 9.17 15.56
CA ILE A 106 11.61 7.82 15.43
C ILE A 106 11.43 7.07 16.76
N ASP A 107 10.70 5.94 16.70
CA ASP A 107 10.60 5.01 17.84
C ASP A 107 11.72 3.97 17.79
N PHE A 108 12.40 3.78 18.93
CA PHE A 108 13.49 2.84 19.07
C PHE A 108 13.09 1.61 19.90
N ASP A 109 13.59 0.43 19.54
CA ASP A 109 13.48 -0.77 20.35
C ASP A 109 14.40 -0.71 21.59
N LYS A 110 14.39 -1.79 22.41
CA LYS A 110 15.22 -1.87 23.61
C LYS A 110 16.73 -1.90 23.33
N GLU A 111 17.11 -2.29 22.12
CA GLU A 111 18.47 -2.32 21.61
C GLU A 111 18.87 -0.98 20.95
N GLY A 112 18.00 0.04 20.95
CA GLY A 112 18.24 1.35 20.37
C GLY A 112 18.19 1.40 18.84
N ARG A 113 17.44 0.47 18.20
CA ARG A 113 17.22 0.42 16.75
C ARG A 113 15.83 0.96 16.40
N PRO A 114 15.66 1.68 15.29
CA PRO A 114 14.35 2.13 14.84
C PRO A 114 13.41 0.94 14.60
N THR A 115 12.14 1.09 15.02
CA THR A 115 11.13 0.01 14.93
C THR A 115 10.29 0.04 13.68
N ASN A 116 10.13 1.21 13.06
CA ASN A 116 9.32 1.40 11.85
C ASN A 116 10.21 1.32 10.60
N PRO A 117 9.83 0.60 9.54
CA PRO A 117 10.60 0.52 8.30
C PRO A 117 10.91 1.86 7.61
N GLU A 118 10.04 2.86 7.75
CA GLU A 118 10.28 4.20 7.21
C GLU A 118 11.33 4.96 8.04
N GLU A 119 11.35 4.73 9.34
CA GLU A 119 12.33 5.26 10.29
C GLU A 119 13.69 4.58 10.14
N VAL A 120 13.70 3.25 9.95
CA VAL A 120 14.91 2.51 9.60
C VAL A 120 15.55 3.06 8.34
N ALA A 121 14.76 3.35 7.29
CA ALA A 121 15.27 3.91 6.05
C ALA A 121 15.89 5.30 6.25
N LEU A 122 15.29 6.15 7.09
CA LEU A 122 15.83 7.47 7.43
C LEU A 122 17.12 7.36 8.26
N TRP A 123 17.13 6.47 9.26
CA TRP A 123 18.30 6.19 10.09
C TRP A 123 19.50 5.73 9.26
N GLU A 124 19.27 4.87 8.29
CA GLU A 124 20.27 4.31 7.42
C GLU A 124 20.74 5.28 6.33
N GLU A 125 19.90 6.25 5.94
CA GLU A 125 20.31 7.37 5.09
C GLU A 125 21.35 8.25 5.82
N LEU A 126 21.24 8.36 7.15
CA LEU A 126 22.24 9.04 7.99
C LEU A 126 23.56 8.27 8.08
N ASP A 127 23.54 6.94 8.01
CA ASP A 127 24.73 6.06 8.05
C ASP A 127 25.46 5.92 6.70
N GLY A 128 24.93 6.52 5.63
CA GLY A 128 25.57 6.52 4.30
C GLY A 128 25.53 5.21 3.54
N LYS A 129 24.90 4.15 4.12
CA LYS A 129 24.71 2.85 3.46
C LYS A 129 23.27 2.66 3.01
N THR A 130 23.06 2.22 1.78
CA THR A 130 21.71 1.98 1.23
C THR A 130 21.20 0.60 1.61
N THR A 131 20.13 0.55 2.41
CA THR A 131 19.46 -0.69 2.78
C THR A 131 18.34 -1.06 1.82
N TYR A 132 17.80 -2.28 1.98
CA TYR A 132 16.63 -2.68 1.20
C TYR A 132 15.37 -1.87 1.56
N HIS A 133 15.29 -1.29 2.76
CA HIS A 133 14.19 -0.40 3.16
C HIS A 133 14.20 0.89 2.34
N GLN A 134 15.35 1.55 2.22
CA GLN A 134 15.53 2.73 1.38
C GLN A 134 15.21 2.43 -0.09
N TRP A 135 15.65 1.28 -0.60
CA TRP A 135 15.33 0.86 -1.97
C TRP A 135 13.83 0.71 -2.18
N ILE A 136 13.13 0.06 -1.23
CA ILE A 136 11.67 -0.10 -1.31
C ILE A 136 10.98 1.27 -1.28
N ASN A 137 11.40 2.18 -0.39
CA ASN A 137 10.79 3.50 -0.26
C ASN A 137 11.01 4.35 -1.53
N LYS A 138 12.23 4.40 -2.06
CA LYS A 138 12.51 5.08 -3.34
C LYS A 138 11.63 4.54 -4.47
N ARG A 139 11.54 3.23 -4.61
CA ARG A 139 10.72 2.58 -5.64
C ARG A 139 9.23 2.83 -5.44
N LYS A 140 8.72 2.78 -4.19
CA LYS A 140 7.34 3.11 -3.83
C LYS A 140 6.97 4.53 -4.24
N MET A 141 7.85 5.50 -3.98
CA MET A 141 7.62 6.92 -4.32
C MET A 141 7.57 7.16 -5.82
N ILE A 142 8.46 6.53 -6.58
CA ILE A 142 8.57 6.74 -8.03
C ILE A 142 7.47 6.00 -8.79
N GLU A 143 7.19 4.75 -8.45
CA GLU A 143 6.32 3.87 -9.24
C GLU A 143 4.84 3.90 -8.81
N GLY A 144 4.49 4.52 -7.68
CA GLY A 144 3.12 4.58 -7.19
C GLY A 144 2.45 3.20 -6.98
N VAL A 145 3.24 2.19 -6.63
CA VAL A 145 2.80 0.80 -6.49
C VAL A 145 1.82 0.59 -5.34
N SER A 146 1.02 -0.48 -5.42
CA SER A 146 0.07 -0.81 -4.36
C SER A 146 0.76 -1.23 -3.06
N LYS A 147 0.12 -0.98 -1.91
CA LYS A 147 0.58 -1.44 -0.59
C LYS A 147 0.86 -2.95 -0.56
N SER A 148 0.02 -3.75 -1.21
CA SER A 148 0.21 -5.21 -1.33
C SER A 148 1.52 -5.56 -2.04
N THR A 149 1.90 -4.82 -3.07
CA THR A 149 3.18 -5.01 -3.78
C THR A 149 4.36 -4.67 -2.87
N VAL A 150 4.29 -3.53 -2.18
CA VAL A 150 5.31 -3.09 -1.22
C VAL A 150 5.49 -4.13 -0.11
N ASN A 151 4.41 -4.59 0.51
CA ASN A 151 4.45 -5.66 1.52
C ASN A 151 5.07 -6.96 0.97
N GLY A 152 4.80 -7.28 -0.29
CA GLY A 152 5.43 -8.41 -0.97
C GLY A 152 6.95 -8.25 -1.16
N TRP A 153 7.43 -7.04 -1.42
CA TRP A 153 8.86 -6.73 -1.49
C TRP A 153 9.51 -6.87 -0.11
N TYR A 154 8.93 -6.23 0.92
CA TYR A 154 9.41 -6.35 2.30
C TYR A 154 9.55 -7.82 2.73
N THR A 155 8.51 -8.62 2.51
CA THR A 155 8.52 -10.05 2.88
C THR A 155 9.66 -10.84 2.24
N LYS A 156 10.03 -10.52 0.99
CA LYS A 156 11.05 -11.26 0.26
C LYS A 156 12.46 -10.76 0.53
N LEU A 157 12.63 -9.43 0.60
CA LEU A 157 13.91 -8.82 0.90
C LEU A 157 14.31 -9.04 2.38
N SER A 158 13.38 -8.91 3.33
CA SER A 158 13.64 -9.23 4.73
C SER A 158 14.02 -10.71 4.95
N LYS A 159 13.52 -11.62 4.09
CA LYS A 159 13.91 -13.03 4.14
C LYS A 159 15.38 -13.22 3.76
N LEU A 160 15.85 -12.48 2.76
CA LEU A 160 17.23 -12.46 2.34
C LEU A 160 18.13 -11.78 3.40
N ALA A 161 17.69 -10.63 3.93
CA ALA A 161 18.37 -9.89 4.98
C ALA A 161 18.57 -10.75 6.25
N LYS A 162 17.52 -11.43 6.71
CA LYS A 162 17.60 -12.37 7.85
C LYS A 162 18.54 -13.54 7.59
N TRP A 163 18.60 -14.06 6.37
CA TRP A 163 19.53 -15.12 6.01
C TRP A 163 20.97 -14.63 5.97
N LYS A 164 21.19 -13.42 5.43
CA LYS A 164 22.52 -12.78 5.38
C LYS A 164 22.99 -12.31 6.77
N GLY A 165 22.06 -11.94 7.67
CA GLY A 165 22.33 -11.28 8.95
C GLY A 165 22.60 -9.78 8.80
N SER A 166 22.16 -9.15 7.70
CA SER A 166 22.36 -7.72 7.43
C SER A 166 21.32 -7.19 6.46
N ASP A 167 20.90 -5.95 6.65
CA ASP A 167 19.97 -5.23 5.77
C ASP A 167 20.66 -4.59 4.55
N TYR A 168 21.99 -4.52 4.55
CA TYR A 168 22.82 -4.07 3.44
C TYR A 168 22.98 -5.17 2.39
N LEU A 169 22.10 -5.21 1.42
CA LEU A 169 22.04 -6.30 0.44
C LEU A 169 22.90 -6.05 -0.81
N ALA A 170 23.34 -4.81 -1.07
CA ALA A 170 24.15 -4.45 -2.21
C ALA A 170 25.51 -5.19 -2.28
N GLU A 171 26.06 -5.52 -1.10
CA GLU A 171 27.34 -6.21 -0.96
C GLU A 171 27.28 -7.74 -1.23
N LEU A 172 26.09 -8.28 -1.55
CA LEU A 172 25.94 -9.71 -1.82
C LEU A 172 26.66 -10.12 -3.09
N THR A 173 27.40 -11.23 -2.97
CA THR A 173 28.07 -11.83 -4.13
C THR A 173 27.17 -12.85 -4.85
N LYS A 174 27.53 -13.19 -6.10
CA LYS A 174 26.85 -14.24 -6.87
C LYS A 174 26.86 -15.59 -6.14
N SER A 175 27.95 -15.95 -5.46
CA SER A 175 28.06 -17.18 -4.68
C SER A 175 27.03 -17.19 -3.53
N GLN A 176 26.88 -16.07 -2.82
CA GLN A 176 25.90 -15.93 -1.75
C GLN A 176 24.46 -16.01 -2.29
N ALA A 177 24.17 -15.44 -3.45
CA ALA A 177 22.86 -15.58 -4.10
C ALA A 177 22.51 -17.05 -4.42
N ILE A 178 23.50 -17.84 -4.88
CA ILE A 178 23.33 -19.29 -5.09
C ILE A 178 23.06 -19.99 -3.75
N LYS A 179 23.87 -19.72 -2.72
CA LYS A 179 23.68 -20.31 -1.38
C LYS A 179 22.30 -19.99 -0.79
N PHE A 180 21.81 -18.76 -0.99
CA PHE A 180 20.47 -18.39 -0.53
C PHE A 180 19.36 -19.15 -1.28
N LYS A 181 19.49 -19.32 -2.61
CA LYS A 181 18.58 -20.16 -3.39
C LYS A 181 18.54 -21.59 -2.83
N ASP A 182 19.71 -22.20 -2.59
CA ASP A 182 19.84 -23.55 -2.06
C ASP A 182 19.28 -23.67 -0.65
N TYR A 183 19.50 -22.66 0.21
CA TYR A 183 18.87 -22.54 1.53
C TYR A 183 17.34 -22.57 1.44
N LEU A 184 16.72 -21.83 0.50
CA LEU A 184 15.26 -21.86 0.32
C LEU A 184 14.77 -23.26 -0.03
N ILE A 185 15.48 -23.98 -0.91
CA ILE A 185 15.16 -25.36 -1.29
C ILE A 185 15.26 -26.29 -0.08
N GLN A 186 16.36 -26.21 0.68
CA GLN A 186 16.58 -27.02 1.88
C GLN A 186 15.53 -26.75 2.97
N LYS A 187 15.00 -25.53 3.04
CA LYS A 187 13.88 -25.16 3.95
C LYS A 187 12.51 -25.67 3.45
N GLY A 188 12.46 -26.44 2.36
CA GLY A 188 11.23 -27.02 1.83
C GLY A 188 10.32 -26.04 1.09
N TYR A 189 10.85 -24.91 0.60
CA TYR A 189 10.04 -24.02 -0.26
C TYR A 189 9.76 -24.67 -1.60
N GLU A 190 8.51 -24.67 -2.01
CA GLU A 190 8.09 -25.10 -3.35
C GLU A 190 8.87 -24.37 -4.46
N PRO A 191 9.24 -25.05 -5.56
CA PRO A 191 9.99 -24.44 -6.66
C PRO A 191 9.36 -23.15 -7.20
N SER A 192 8.03 -23.11 -7.28
CA SER A 192 7.26 -21.91 -7.68
C SER A 192 7.47 -20.72 -6.72
N SER A 193 7.53 -20.99 -5.43
CA SER A 193 7.81 -19.99 -4.40
C SER A 193 9.25 -19.47 -4.49
N VAL A 194 10.21 -20.37 -4.69
CA VAL A 194 11.62 -19.99 -4.90
C VAL A 194 11.77 -19.16 -6.17
N LYS A 195 11.14 -19.57 -7.31
CA LYS A 195 11.10 -18.80 -8.57
C LYS A 195 10.54 -17.39 -8.34
N ASN A 196 9.49 -17.26 -7.53
CA ASN A 196 8.85 -15.98 -7.23
C ASN A 196 9.76 -15.10 -6.37
N ILE A 197 10.39 -15.63 -5.33
CA ILE A 197 11.35 -14.90 -4.49
C ILE A 197 12.51 -14.40 -5.35
N ILE A 198 13.21 -15.27 -6.05
CA ILE A 198 14.34 -14.91 -6.93
C ILE A 198 13.89 -13.92 -8.00
N GLY A 199 12.66 -14.05 -8.52
CA GLY A 199 12.12 -13.11 -9.48
C GLY A 199 11.95 -11.70 -8.95
N THR A 200 11.53 -11.58 -7.72
CA THR A 200 11.41 -10.27 -7.07
C THR A 200 12.80 -9.69 -6.78
N LEU A 201 13.73 -10.50 -6.27
CA LEU A 201 15.11 -10.07 -6.05
C LEU A 201 15.78 -9.63 -7.36
N ASN A 202 15.61 -10.40 -8.43
CA ASN A 202 16.13 -10.03 -9.75
C ASN A 202 15.57 -8.71 -10.28
N ALA A 203 14.25 -8.50 -10.15
CA ALA A 203 13.62 -7.25 -10.56
C ALA A 203 14.08 -6.06 -9.68
N PHE A 204 14.31 -6.32 -8.41
CA PHE A 204 14.80 -5.31 -7.48
C PHE A 204 16.24 -4.90 -7.79
N TRP A 205 17.12 -5.87 -8.10
CA TRP A 205 18.49 -5.61 -8.52
C TRP A 205 18.58 -4.88 -9.86
N ASN A 206 17.72 -5.21 -10.84
CA ASN A 206 17.67 -4.45 -12.09
C ASN A 206 17.31 -3.00 -11.85
N TRP A 207 16.30 -2.76 -11.00
CA TRP A 207 15.95 -1.39 -10.61
C TRP A 207 17.10 -0.67 -9.90
N GLY A 208 17.87 -1.38 -9.07
CA GLY A 208 19.06 -0.85 -8.42
C GLY A 208 20.17 -0.45 -9.43
N ILE A 209 20.34 -1.22 -10.50
CA ILE A 209 21.26 -0.87 -11.60
C ILE A 209 20.77 0.36 -12.36
N GLU A 210 19.48 0.40 -12.72
CA GLU A 210 18.85 1.53 -13.42
C GLU A 210 18.94 2.85 -12.65
N ASN A 211 19.09 2.78 -11.32
CA ASN A 211 19.24 3.93 -10.42
C ASN A 211 20.65 4.09 -9.84
N GLU A 212 21.64 3.43 -10.44
CA GLU A 212 23.08 3.54 -10.08
C GLU A 212 23.40 3.16 -8.62
N ILE A 213 22.53 2.34 -7.97
CA ILE A 213 22.73 1.85 -6.59
C ILE A 213 23.59 0.59 -6.58
N ILE A 214 23.51 -0.21 -7.64
CA ILE A 214 24.16 -1.53 -7.79
C ILE A 214 24.79 -1.63 -9.17
N GLU A 215 26.01 -2.15 -9.24
CA GLU A 215 26.73 -2.29 -10.50
C GLU A 215 26.24 -3.47 -11.36
N MET A 216 25.88 -4.60 -10.73
CA MET A 216 25.53 -5.81 -11.46
C MET A 216 24.43 -6.64 -10.79
N ASN A 217 23.63 -7.32 -11.60
CA ASN A 217 22.58 -8.20 -11.10
C ASN A 217 23.08 -9.63 -10.85
N ILE A 218 23.28 -9.95 -9.57
CA ILE A 218 23.72 -11.28 -9.11
C ILE A 218 22.65 -12.38 -9.24
N TRP A 219 21.37 -12.03 -9.45
CA TRP A 219 20.25 -12.98 -9.53
C TRP A 219 19.98 -13.49 -10.95
N THR A 220 20.62 -12.91 -11.95
CA THR A 220 20.44 -13.27 -13.36
C THR A 220 20.73 -14.76 -13.59
N GLY A 221 19.80 -15.44 -14.25
CA GLY A 221 19.93 -16.87 -14.63
C GLY A 221 19.57 -17.87 -13.53
N LEU A 222 19.45 -17.46 -12.24
CA LEU A 222 19.22 -18.40 -11.14
C LEU A 222 17.84 -19.09 -11.19
N LYS A 223 16.83 -18.47 -11.83
CA LYS A 223 15.49 -19.07 -12.01
C LYS A 223 15.47 -20.24 -12.98
N LYS A 224 16.31 -20.24 -14.01
CA LYS A 224 16.30 -21.24 -15.11
C LYS A 224 16.62 -22.65 -14.64
N ARG A 225 17.29 -22.79 -13.50
CA ARG A 225 17.72 -24.08 -12.94
C ARG A 225 16.71 -24.69 -11.95
N LEU A 226 15.55 -24.09 -11.79
CA LEU A 226 14.50 -24.61 -10.91
C LEU A 226 13.47 -25.40 -11.74
N PRO A 227 12.99 -26.55 -11.27
CA PRO A 227 11.96 -27.31 -11.96
C PRO A 227 10.69 -26.48 -12.14
N ASP A 228 9.93 -26.78 -13.18
CA ASP A 228 8.63 -26.16 -13.35
C ASP A 228 7.64 -26.66 -12.30
N PRO A 229 6.76 -25.78 -11.81
CA PRO A 229 5.77 -26.16 -10.82
C PRO A 229 4.79 -27.19 -11.45
N GLU A 230 4.44 -28.20 -10.68
CA GLU A 230 3.37 -29.10 -11.08
C GLU A 230 2.05 -28.34 -11.29
N LYS A 231 1.36 -28.67 -12.36
CA LYS A 231 0.02 -28.13 -12.62
C LYS A 231 -0.95 -28.73 -11.60
N LYS A 232 -1.41 -27.91 -10.64
CA LYS A 232 -2.46 -28.35 -9.71
C LYS A 232 -3.72 -28.71 -10.47
N ALA A 233 -4.19 -29.95 -10.33
CA ALA A 233 -5.48 -30.38 -10.86
C ALA A 233 -6.61 -29.51 -10.29
N LEU A 234 -7.71 -29.39 -11.04
CA LEU A 234 -8.94 -28.85 -10.47
C LEU A 234 -9.51 -29.87 -9.49
N PRO A 235 -10.12 -29.43 -8.38
CA PRO A 235 -10.91 -30.28 -7.53
C PRO A 235 -12.05 -30.96 -8.33
N PRO A 236 -12.59 -32.10 -7.88
CA PRO A 236 -13.76 -32.72 -8.51
C PRO A 236 -14.95 -31.76 -8.59
N LYS A 237 -15.74 -31.86 -9.67
CA LYS A 237 -16.91 -30.98 -9.89
C LYS A 237 -17.95 -31.10 -8.77
N GLU A 238 -18.08 -32.27 -8.18
CA GLU A 238 -18.99 -32.56 -7.07
C GLU A 238 -18.72 -31.65 -5.85
N ILE A 239 -17.46 -31.31 -5.60
CA ILE A 239 -17.09 -30.38 -4.53
C ILE A 239 -17.60 -28.96 -4.85
N LEU A 240 -17.50 -28.55 -6.13
CA LEU A 240 -18.01 -27.25 -6.58
C LEU A 240 -19.54 -27.20 -6.46
N ASP A 241 -20.25 -28.25 -6.85
CA ASP A 241 -21.70 -28.33 -6.82
C ASP A 241 -22.20 -28.32 -5.36
N LYS A 242 -21.63 -29.12 -4.46
CA LYS A 242 -21.89 -29.08 -3.02
C LYS A 242 -21.62 -27.70 -2.41
N ALA A 243 -20.52 -27.07 -2.77
CA ALA A 243 -20.17 -25.73 -2.33
C ALA A 243 -21.19 -24.69 -2.79
N THR A 244 -21.65 -24.80 -4.05
CA THR A 244 -22.65 -23.90 -4.63
C THR A 244 -24.02 -24.04 -3.92
N ILE A 245 -24.47 -25.27 -3.70
CA ILE A 245 -25.70 -25.54 -2.91
C ILE A 245 -25.56 -24.93 -1.52
N LYS A 246 -24.48 -25.23 -0.81
CA LYS A 246 -24.22 -24.70 0.52
C LYS A 246 -24.18 -23.15 0.54
N ALA A 247 -23.62 -22.50 -0.48
CA ALA A 247 -23.58 -21.05 -0.60
C ALA A 247 -24.97 -20.43 -0.86
N SER A 248 -25.83 -21.15 -1.58
CA SER A 248 -27.21 -20.72 -1.90
C SER A 248 -28.20 -20.98 -0.76
N THR A 249 -27.88 -21.85 0.20
CA THR A 249 -28.79 -22.22 1.28
C THR A 249 -28.73 -21.24 2.45
N ILE A 250 -29.89 -20.74 2.88
CA ILE A 250 -30.04 -19.94 4.08
C ILE A 250 -30.23 -20.92 5.26
N THR A 251 -29.57 -20.67 6.39
CA THR A 251 -29.65 -21.51 7.60
C THR A 251 -29.90 -20.63 8.82
N SER A 252 -30.23 -21.21 9.95
CA SER A 252 -30.38 -20.48 11.22
C SER A 252 -29.15 -19.71 11.65
N LEU A 253 -27.95 -20.21 11.28
CA LEU A 253 -26.67 -19.56 11.54
C LEU A 253 -26.28 -18.56 10.44
N ARG A 254 -26.85 -18.64 9.26
CA ARG A 254 -26.58 -17.78 8.13
C ARG A 254 -27.86 -17.25 7.53
N LYS A 255 -28.20 -16.02 7.87
CA LYS A 255 -29.42 -15.33 7.47
C LYS A 255 -29.52 -14.96 6.00
N GLU A 256 -28.40 -15.04 5.25
CA GLU A 256 -28.29 -14.64 3.83
C GLU A 256 -27.48 -15.66 3.03
N LYS A 257 -27.73 -15.72 1.72
CA LYS A 257 -26.87 -16.45 0.78
C LYS A 257 -25.46 -15.85 0.78
N ASP A 258 -24.44 -16.64 0.40
CA ASP A 258 -23.09 -16.10 0.21
C ASP A 258 -22.95 -15.51 -1.20
N TYR A 259 -23.54 -14.34 -1.39
CA TYR A 259 -23.61 -13.67 -2.69
C TYR A 259 -22.24 -13.44 -3.32
N ALA A 260 -21.19 -13.14 -2.54
CA ALA A 260 -19.86 -12.96 -3.09
C ALA A 260 -19.27 -14.25 -3.65
N PHE A 261 -19.55 -15.41 -3.01
CA PHE A 261 -19.19 -16.71 -3.55
C PHE A 261 -19.97 -16.99 -4.85
N LEU A 262 -21.28 -16.77 -4.86
CA LEU A 262 -22.14 -17.03 -6.01
C LEU A 262 -21.77 -16.14 -7.21
N ILE A 263 -21.55 -14.86 -7.00
CA ILE A 263 -21.07 -13.95 -8.04
C ILE A 263 -19.73 -14.47 -8.62
N GLN A 264 -18.78 -14.83 -7.76
CA GLN A 264 -17.48 -15.34 -8.21
C GLN A 264 -17.61 -16.68 -8.94
N ARG A 265 -18.49 -17.56 -8.48
CA ARG A 265 -18.80 -18.86 -9.11
C ARG A 265 -19.28 -18.70 -10.54
N TYR A 266 -20.24 -17.80 -10.78
CA TYR A 266 -20.90 -17.66 -12.06
C TYR A 266 -20.26 -16.67 -13.02
N THR A 267 -19.40 -15.75 -12.53
CA THR A 267 -18.71 -14.77 -13.37
C THR A 267 -17.23 -15.11 -13.60
N ALA A 268 -16.69 -16.09 -12.89
CA ALA A 268 -15.26 -16.40 -12.87
C ALA A 268 -14.36 -15.17 -12.57
N CYS A 269 -14.88 -14.11 -11.98
CA CYS A 269 -14.13 -12.90 -11.68
C CYS A 269 -13.09 -13.13 -10.56
N ARG A 270 -12.13 -12.21 -10.43
CA ARG A 270 -11.17 -12.26 -9.32
C ARG A 270 -11.86 -11.98 -8.00
N LYS A 271 -11.37 -12.58 -6.91
CA LYS A 271 -11.87 -12.37 -5.55
C LYS A 271 -12.08 -10.90 -5.19
N GLY A 272 -11.07 -10.07 -5.42
CA GLY A 272 -11.17 -8.63 -5.15
C GLY A 272 -12.23 -7.94 -5.99
N ALA A 273 -12.47 -8.41 -7.22
CA ALA A 273 -13.52 -7.87 -8.08
C ALA A 273 -14.93 -8.18 -7.53
N ALA A 274 -15.17 -9.39 -7.06
CA ALA A 274 -16.45 -9.75 -6.44
C ALA A 274 -16.69 -9.00 -5.12
N ASN A 275 -15.70 -9.02 -4.21
CA ASN A 275 -15.88 -8.47 -2.86
C ASN A 275 -15.90 -6.93 -2.80
N GLY A 276 -15.35 -6.25 -3.81
CA GLY A 276 -15.35 -4.79 -3.91
C GLY A 276 -16.49 -4.23 -4.76
N LEU A 277 -17.55 -4.98 -5.03
CA LEU A 277 -18.74 -4.47 -5.73
C LEU A 277 -19.50 -3.48 -4.85
N ARG A 278 -20.00 -2.43 -5.49
CA ARG A 278 -20.92 -1.46 -4.91
C ARG A 278 -22.36 -1.81 -5.29
N HIS A 279 -23.31 -1.25 -4.58
CA HIS A 279 -24.73 -1.45 -4.91
C HIS A 279 -25.06 -0.99 -6.35
N CYS A 280 -24.50 0.14 -6.80
CA CYS A 280 -24.66 0.64 -8.18
C CYS A 280 -23.99 -0.21 -9.27
N ASP A 281 -23.08 -1.12 -8.89
CA ASP A 281 -22.38 -2.00 -9.83
C ASP A 281 -23.24 -3.21 -10.26
N ILE A 282 -24.41 -3.45 -9.61
CA ILE A 282 -25.33 -4.55 -9.90
C ILE A 282 -26.69 -3.99 -10.32
N ASP A 283 -27.06 -4.23 -11.58
CA ASP A 283 -28.39 -3.88 -12.11
C ASP A 283 -29.19 -5.16 -12.35
N LEU A 284 -30.08 -5.47 -11.40
CA LEU A 284 -30.93 -6.66 -11.47
C LEU A 284 -32.00 -6.53 -12.58
N ASN A 285 -32.44 -5.32 -12.94
CA ASN A 285 -33.43 -5.09 -13.98
C ASN A 285 -32.83 -5.33 -15.36
N LYS A 286 -31.64 -4.77 -15.62
CA LYS A 286 -30.89 -4.98 -16.87
C LYS A 286 -30.13 -6.30 -16.88
N LYS A 287 -30.11 -7.02 -15.76
CA LYS A 287 -29.35 -8.26 -15.55
C LYS A 287 -27.86 -8.08 -15.91
N THR A 288 -27.21 -7.05 -15.36
CA THR A 288 -25.80 -6.76 -15.61
C THR A 288 -25.02 -6.55 -14.33
N ILE A 289 -23.72 -6.87 -14.39
CA ILE A 289 -22.74 -6.56 -13.34
C ILE A 289 -21.60 -5.76 -13.98
N THR A 290 -21.28 -4.61 -13.37
CA THR A 290 -20.21 -3.73 -13.82
C THR A 290 -19.01 -3.83 -12.88
N PHE A 291 -17.82 -4.02 -13.44
CA PHE A 291 -16.57 -4.05 -12.70
C PHE A 291 -15.76 -2.81 -13.05
N THR A 292 -15.74 -1.82 -12.13
CA THR A 292 -15.00 -0.55 -12.29
C THR A 292 -14.00 -0.35 -11.16
N ALA A 293 -12.99 0.48 -11.37
CA ALA A 293 -12.17 1.02 -10.29
C ALA A 293 -12.94 2.13 -9.57
N TRP A 294 -12.75 2.27 -8.27
CA TRP A 294 -13.33 3.35 -7.48
C TRP A 294 -12.56 3.62 -6.20
N GLU A 295 -12.73 4.82 -5.68
CA GLU A 295 -12.18 5.28 -4.42
C GLU A 295 -13.22 6.12 -3.69
N LYS A 296 -13.47 5.82 -2.42
CA LYS A 296 -14.48 6.52 -1.62
C LYS A 296 -14.16 6.46 -0.13
N VAL A 297 -14.54 7.49 0.61
CA VAL A 297 -14.60 7.45 2.07
C VAL A 297 -15.92 6.81 2.49
N VAL A 298 -15.83 5.67 3.16
CA VAL A 298 -16.97 4.85 3.56
C VAL A 298 -17.15 4.91 5.07
N ASN A 299 -18.40 5.14 5.50
CA ASN A 299 -18.79 5.04 6.90
C ASN A 299 -19.57 3.71 7.08
N TYR A 300 -19.13 2.88 8.00
CA TYR A 300 -19.80 1.60 8.24
C TYR A 300 -19.66 1.09 9.67
N GLU A 301 -20.49 0.16 10.05
CA GLU A 301 -20.44 -0.51 11.35
C GLU A 301 -19.51 -1.73 11.30
N LYS A 302 -18.69 -1.90 12.33
CA LYS A 302 -17.87 -3.09 12.47
C LYS A 302 -18.70 -4.28 12.94
N LYS A 303 -18.35 -5.50 12.52
CA LYS A 303 -19.00 -6.75 12.98
C LYS A 303 -19.02 -6.92 14.50
N ARG A 304 -18.08 -6.32 15.22
CA ARG A 304 -17.97 -6.36 16.69
C ARG A 304 -18.48 -5.09 17.36
N GLY A 305 -19.30 -4.31 16.67
CA GLY A 305 -19.82 -3.02 17.13
C GLY A 305 -18.82 -1.85 16.87
N GLY A 306 -19.37 -0.64 16.96
CA GLY A 306 -18.65 0.60 16.70
C GLY A 306 -18.60 1.03 15.23
N LYS A 307 -18.64 2.34 15.02
CA LYS A 307 -18.58 2.97 13.68
C LYS A 307 -17.13 3.11 13.22
N ARG A 308 -16.92 2.94 11.92
CA ARG A 308 -15.63 3.20 11.27
C ARG A 308 -15.83 4.08 10.05
N ARG A 309 -14.89 5.00 9.87
CA ARG A 309 -14.77 5.82 8.67
C ARG A 309 -13.39 5.56 8.07
N GLU A 310 -13.34 5.12 6.83
CA GLU A 310 -12.06 4.90 6.15
C GLU A 310 -12.18 5.11 4.64
N LYS A 311 -11.06 5.51 4.05
CA LYS A 311 -10.90 5.54 2.60
C LYS A 311 -10.76 4.11 2.10
N GLN A 312 -11.69 3.68 1.26
CA GLN A 312 -11.68 2.37 0.62
C GLN A 312 -11.41 2.54 -0.87
N ILE A 313 -10.55 1.69 -1.41
CA ILE A 313 -10.12 1.77 -2.80
C ILE A 313 -10.32 0.41 -3.45
N ARG A 314 -10.99 0.37 -4.59
CA ARG A 314 -11.00 -0.79 -5.46
C ARG A 314 -10.13 -0.52 -6.67
N ARG A 315 -8.99 -1.20 -6.74
CA ARG A 315 -8.10 -1.16 -7.88
C ARG A 315 -8.42 -2.34 -8.79
N LEU A 316 -8.51 -2.10 -10.09
CA LEU A 316 -8.43 -3.15 -11.08
C LEU A 316 -6.96 -3.44 -11.39
N LYS A 317 -6.64 -4.63 -11.87
CA LYS A 317 -5.25 -4.99 -12.20
C LYS A 317 -4.71 -4.13 -13.35
N SER A 318 -5.59 -3.67 -14.24
CA SER A 318 -5.33 -2.65 -15.25
C SER A 318 -6.61 -1.87 -15.52
N GLN A 319 -6.53 -0.66 -16.11
CA GLN A 319 -7.71 0.09 -16.55
C GLN A 319 -8.54 -0.69 -17.58
N LYS A 320 -7.88 -1.50 -18.43
CA LYS A 320 -8.54 -2.39 -19.40
C LYS A 320 -9.38 -3.51 -18.75
N ASP A 321 -9.31 -3.68 -17.42
CA ASP A 321 -10.12 -4.65 -16.68
C ASP A 321 -11.55 -4.14 -16.37
N GLU A 322 -11.86 -2.87 -16.65
CA GLU A 322 -13.22 -2.34 -16.56
C GLU A 322 -14.12 -3.02 -17.59
N ARG A 323 -15.27 -3.47 -17.13
CA ARG A 323 -16.26 -4.14 -17.98
C ARG A 323 -17.61 -4.25 -17.33
N THR A 324 -18.63 -4.30 -18.16
CA THR A 324 -19.98 -4.73 -17.80
C THR A 324 -20.25 -6.09 -18.45
N ILE A 325 -20.70 -7.05 -17.67
CA ILE A 325 -21.04 -8.39 -18.16
C ILE A 325 -22.53 -8.65 -17.94
N PRO A 326 -23.22 -9.32 -18.90
CA PRO A 326 -24.58 -9.78 -18.68
C PRO A 326 -24.59 -10.92 -17.65
N MET A 327 -25.66 -11.00 -16.86
CA MET A 327 -25.89 -12.11 -15.95
C MET A 327 -26.45 -13.31 -16.75
N SER A 328 -25.89 -14.49 -16.53
CA SER A 328 -26.57 -15.72 -16.94
C SER A 328 -27.83 -15.91 -16.10
N ASN A 329 -28.80 -16.69 -16.61
CA ASN A 329 -30.00 -17.02 -15.84
C ASN A 329 -29.66 -17.65 -14.48
N ALA A 330 -28.66 -18.53 -14.44
CA ALA A 330 -28.20 -19.15 -13.20
C ALA A 330 -27.65 -18.12 -12.19
N LEU A 331 -26.87 -17.13 -12.67
CA LEU A 331 -26.40 -16.04 -11.80
C LEU A 331 -27.56 -15.17 -11.30
N TYR A 332 -28.46 -14.77 -12.21
CA TYR A 332 -29.61 -13.95 -11.84
C TYR A 332 -30.47 -14.63 -10.76
N GLU A 333 -30.84 -15.90 -10.95
CA GLU A 333 -31.63 -16.66 -9.96
C GLU A 333 -30.88 -16.81 -8.63
N ALA A 334 -29.57 -16.94 -8.66
CA ALA A 334 -28.76 -17.04 -7.45
C ALA A 334 -28.75 -15.75 -6.61
N ILE A 335 -28.81 -14.56 -7.26
CA ILE A 335 -28.63 -13.26 -6.59
C ILE A 335 -29.84 -12.32 -6.66
N LYS A 336 -30.95 -12.67 -7.30
CA LYS A 336 -32.14 -11.80 -7.45
C LYS A 336 -32.70 -11.27 -6.13
N ASP A 337 -32.54 -12.03 -5.05
CA ASP A 337 -32.98 -11.66 -3.69
C ASP A 337 -31.90 -10.87 -2.90
N MET A 338 -30.81 -10.49 -3.56
CA MET A 338 -29.73 -9.74 -2.92
C MET A 338 -30.22 -8.34 -2.54
N PRO A 339 -29.99 -7.88 -1.28
CA PRO A 339 -30.42 -6.55 -0.83
C PRO A 339 -29.57 -5.45 -1.50
N ILE A 340 -30.00 -5.01 -2.67
CA ILE A 340 -29.37 -3.91 -3.41
C ILE A 340 -30.07 -2.59 -3.05
N ILE A 341 -29.29 -1.62 -2.55
CA ILE A 341 -29.77 -0.27 -2.25
C ILE A 341 -29.70 0.54 -3.53
N LYS A 342 -30.87 0.83 -4.13
CA LYS A 342 -30.98 1.59 -5.37
C LYS A 342 -30.37 2.97 -5.23
N GLY A 343 -29.50 3.34 -6.17
CA GLY A 343 -28.83 4.65 -6.20
C GLY A 343 -27.64 4.79 -5.26
N SER A 344 -27.34 3.80 -4.43
CA SER A 344 -26.16 3.83 -3.56
C SER A 344 -24.91 3.41 -4.31
N ASP A 345 -23.85 4.20 -4.17
CA ASP A 345 -22.50 3.89 -4.62
C ASP A 345 -21.61 3.33 -3.49
N ASP A 346 -22.20 2.95 -2.36
CA ASP A 346 -21.49 2.31 -1.27
C ASP A 346 -21.13 0.85 -1.58
N PRO A 347 -19.99 0.36 -1.06
CA PRO A 347 -19.62 -1.04 -1.23
C PRO A 347 -20.60 -1.95 -0.49
N ILE A 348 -20.99 -3.05 -1.14
CA ILE A 348 -21.94 -4.02 -0.56
C ILE A 348 -21.38 -4.68 0.70
N TRP A 349 -20.06 -4.88 0.74
CA TRP A 349 -19.39 -5.52 1.88
C TRP A 349 -18.23 -4.67 2.42
N PRO A 350 -18.46 -3.49 3.01
CA PRO A 350 -17.40 -2.58 3.46
C PRO A 350 -16.43 -3.22 4.46
N ASN A 351 -16.91 -4.17 5.27
CA ASN A 351 -16.10 -4.94 6.23
C ASN A 351 -15.10 -5.92 5.58
N ARG A 352 -15.17 -6.16 4.27
CA ARG A 352 -14.26 -7.05 3.52
C ARG A 352 -13.02 -6.34 2.98
N TYR A 353 -12.94 -5.02 3.15
CA TYR A 353 -11.77 -4.24 2.81
C TYR A 353 -10.67 -4.37 3.87
N LYS A 354 -9.43 -4.47 3.43
CA LYS A 354 -8.23 -4.47 4.28
C LYS A 354 -7.35 -3.28 3.91
N SER A 355 -7.35 -2.25 4.73
CA SER A 355 -6.67 -0.98 4.48
C SER A 355 -5.13 -1.09 4.45
N SER A 356 -4.55 -2.07 5.17
CA SER A 356 -3.10 -2.30 5.13
C SER A 356 -2.58 -2.72 3.77
N ASP A 357 -3.42 -3.34 2.93
CA ASP A 357 -3.03 -3.90 1.64
C ASP A 357 -3.80 -3.27 0.47
N ASP A 358 -4.73 -2.35 0.73
CA ASP A 358 -5.74 -1.86 -0.22
C ASP A 358 -6.43 -3.02 -0.97
N SER A 359 -6.84 -4.06 -0.22
CA SER A 359 -7.34 -5.30 -0.81
C SER A 359 -8.73 -5.69 -0.31
N TRP A 360 -9.49 -6.35 -1.19
CA TRP A 360 -10.84 -6.84 -0.91
C TRP A 360 -10.87 -8.35 -0.74
N GLY A 361 -11.58 -8.79 0.29
CA GLY A 361 -11.79 -10.21 0.56
C GLY A 361 -10.54 -10.96 1.00
N HIS A 362 -9.52 -10.30 1.56
CA HIS A 362 -8.27 -10.94 1.98
C HIS A 362 -8.50 -12.12 2.92
N HIS A 363 -9.31 -11.93 3.95
CA HIS A 363 -9.62 -12.97 4.93
C HIS A 363 -10.54 -14.09 4.39
N HIS A 364 -11.30 -13.81 3.32
CA HIS A 364 -12.27 -14.76 2.75
C HIS A 364 -11.65 -15.86 1.86
N CYS A 365 -10.36 -15.77 1.50
CA CYS A 365 -9.69 -16.86 0.79
C CYS A 365 -9.66 -18.14 1.60
N ASN A 366 -9.22 -18.05 2.86
CA ASN A 366 -9.21 -19.20 3.77
C ASN A 366 -10.62 -19.55 4.25
N GLU A 367 -11.50 -18.55 4.41
CA GLU A 367 -12.89 -18.78 4.74
C GLU A 367 -13.59 -19.65 3.70
N PHE A 368 -13.41 -19.37 2.40
CA PHE A 368 -14.00 -20.19 1.34
C PHE A 368 -13.43 -21.62 1.34
N LYS A 369 -12.12 -21.76 1.52
CA LYS A 369 -11.50 -23.08 1.65
C LYS A 369 -12.04 -23.86 2.85
N ASN A 370 -12.12 -23.23 4.02
CA ASN A 370 -12.59 -23.86 5.24
C ASN A 370 -14.10 -24.15 5.20
N LYS A 371 -14.90 -23.24 4.65
CA LYS A 371 -16.36 -23.31 4.63
C LYS A 371 -16.91 -24.19 3.51
N TYR A 372 -16.25 -24.18 2.35
CA TYR A 372 -16.72 -24.82 1.13
C TYR A 372 -15.77 -25.88 0.56
N GLY A 373 -14.59 -26.07 1.14
CA GLY A 373 -13.56 -26.94 0.60
C GLY A 373 -12.88 -26.42 -0.67
N LEU A 374 -13.22 -25.18 -1.11
CA LEU A 374 -12.73 -24.58 -2.36
C LEU A 374 -12.06 -23.23 -2.11
N PRO A 375 -10.78 -23.07 -2.46
CA PRO A 375 -10.15 -21.77 -2.56
C PRO A 375 -10.86 -20.87 -3.58
N SER A 376 -10.98 -19.58 -3.28
CA SER A 376 -11.59 -18.60 -4.19
C SER A 376 -11.01 -18.61 -5.62
N HIS A 377 -9.72 -18.92 -5.76
CA HIS A 377 -9.08 -18.98 -7.08
C HIS A 377 -9.55 -20.16 -7.92
N ASP A 378 -9.93 -21.28 -7.29
CA ASP A 378 -10.43 -22.44 -8.00
C ASP A 378 -11.82 -22.20 -8.62
N LEU A 379 -12.67 -21.37 -8.01
CA LEU A 379 -13.93 -20.93 -8.63
C LEU A 379 -13.68 -20.28 -10.00
N ARG A 380 -12.65 -19.45 -10.08
CA ARG A 380 -12.26 -18.83 -11.35
C ARG A 380 -11.69 -19.84 -12.34
N ARG A 381 -10.86 -20.77 -11.88
CA ARG A 381 -10.31 -21.84 -12.72
C ARG A 381 -11.43 -22.72 -13.29
N PHE A 382 -12.40 -23.12 -12.48
CA PHE A 382 -13.58 -23.86 -12.91
C PHE A 382 -14.36 -23.12 -14.00
N GLY A 383 -14.65 -21.83 -13.79
CA GLY A 383 -15.38 -21.03 -14.78
C GLY A 383 -14.64 -20.90 -16.11
N ILE A 384 -13.34 -20.65 -16.08
CA ILE A 384 -12.52 -20.56 -17.30
C ILE A 384 -12.47 -21.91 -18.01
N THR A 385 -12.23 -23.01 -17.28
CA THR A 385 -12.18 -24.36 -17.85
C THR A 385 -13.52 -24.77 -18.47
N ALA A 386 -14.64 -24.43 -17.82
CA ALA A 386 -15.96 -24.69 -18.37
C ALA A 386 -16.18 -23.95 -19.71
N LEU A 387 -15.81 -22.68 -19.79
CA LEU A 387 -15.91 -21.89 -21.02
C LEU A 387 -15.04 -22.48 -22.16
N ILE A 388 -13.85 -22.95 -21.82
CA ILE A 388 -12.95 -23.60 -22.79
C ILE A 388 -13.57 -24.90 -23.28
N ASN A 389 -14.10 -25.74 -22.39
CA ASN A 389 -14.72 -27.02 -22.73
C ASN A 389 -15.98 -26.87 -23.61
N GLU A 390 -16.73 -25.76 -23.40
CA GLU A 390 -17.87 -25.39 -24.24
C GLU A 390 -17.48 -24.75 -25.58
N GLY A 391 -16.19 -24.71 -25.92
CA GLY A 391 -15.69 -24.19 -27.19
C GLY A 391 -15.80 -22.66 -27.32
N VAL A 392 -15.98 -21.95 -26.22
CA VAL A 392 -16.01 -20.49 -26.25
C VAL A 392 -14.64 -19.95 -26.68
N SER A 393 -14.63 -19.02 -27.65
CA SER A 393 -13.38 -18.50 -28.18
C SER A 393 -12.52 -17.84 -27.07
N PRO A 394 -11.19 -17.98 -27.10
CA PRO A 394 -10.28 -17.39 -26.12
C PRO A 394 -10.50 -15.87 -25.92
N TYR A 395 -10.84 -15.16 -26.99
CA TYR A 395 -11.10 -13.70 -26.94
C TYR A 395 -12.35 -13.38 -26.14
N ARG A 396 -13.46 -14.11 -26.35
CA ARG A 396 -14.69 -13.94 -25.57
C ARG A 396 -14.49 -14.32 -24.11
N ILE A 397 -13.71 -15.37 -23.84
CA ILE A 397 -13.34 -15.71 -22.46
C ILE A 397 -12.54 -14.56 -21.84
N TRP A 398 -11.60 -13.96 -22.59
CA TRP A 398 -10.85 -12.80 -22.09
C TRP A 398 -11.75 -11.60 -21.80
N ASP A 399 -12.73 -11.30 -22.64
CA ASP A 399 -13.68 -10.20 -22.43
C ASP A 399 -14.44 -10.34 -21.13
N VAL A 400 -14.89 -11.55 -20.81
CA VAL A 400 -15.66 -11.82 -19.60
C VAL A 400 -14.77 -11.86 -18.37
N VAL A 401 -13.68 -12.62 -18.42
CA VAL A 401 -12.87 -12.89 -17.22
C VAL A 401 -11.63 -12.02 -17.09
N ARG A 402 -11.24 -11.30 -18.15
CA ARG A 402 -9.98 -10.54 -18.23
C ARG A 402 -8.77 -11.37 -17.78
N HIS A 403 -8.61 -12.52 -18.40
CA HIS A 403 -7.49 -13.43 -18.17
C HIS A 403 -6.84 -13.78 -19.51
N LYS A 404 -5.55 -13.46 -19.65
CA LYS A 404 -4.77 -13.82 -20.84
C LYS A 404 -4.67 -15.35 -20.93
N ILE A 405 -5.15 -15.90 -22.03
CA ILE A 405 -5.10 -17.34 -22.30
C ILE A 405 -3.85 -17.61 -23.15
N PRO A 406 -3.13 -18.71 -22.92
CA PRO A 406 -1.98 -19.08 -23.77
C PRO A 406 -2.36 -19.11 -25.25
N GLY A 407 -1.52 -18.55 -26.10
CA GLY A 407 -1.77 -18.43 -27.54
C GLY A 407 -2.43 -17.14 -28.00
N MET A 408 -2.92 -16.29 -27.10
CA MET A 408 -3.43 -14.96 -27.46
C MET A 408 -2.27 -13.97 -27.64
N SER A 409 -2.18 -13.34 -28.81
CA SER A 409 -1.25 -12.22 -29.04
C SER A 409 -1.84 -10.91 -28.54
N GLU A 410 -0.98 -9.96 -28.13
CA GLU A 410 -1.45 -8.61 -27.72
C GLU A 410 -2.01 -7.82 -28.88
N VAL A 411 -1.46 -8.03 -30.07
CA VAL A 411 -1.91 -7.39 -31.31
C VAL A 411 -3.34 -7.83 -31.64
N THR A 412 -3.65 -9.13 -31.54
CA THR A 412 -5.00 -9.64 -31.82
C THR A 412 -6.04 -9.18 -30.80
N MET A 413 -5.63 -8.85 -29.55
CA MET A 413 -6.53 -8.29 -28.53
C MET A 413 -6.90 -6.82 -28.76
N MET A 414 -6.19 -6.08 -29.63
CA MET A 414 -6.48 -4.68 -29.96
C MET A 414 -7.51 -4.56 -31.09
N TYR A 415 -7.70 -5.59 -31.90
CA TYR A 415 -8.55 -5.56 -33.10
C TYR A 415 -9.87 -6.33 -32.96
N ASN A 416 -10.15 -6.93 -31.80
CA ASN A 416 -11.42 -7.55 -31.44
C ASN A 416 -12.00 -6.88 -30.19
#